data_4528be7574d21632b54f5fa6a2b5735d
#
_entry.id   4528be7574d21632b54f5fa6a2b5735d
#
_cell.length_a   1.000
_cell.length_b   1.000
_cell.length_c   1.000
_cell.angle_alpha   90.00
_cell.angle_beta   90.00
_cell.angle_gamma   90.00
#
_symmetry.space_group_name_H-M   'P 1'
#
loop_
_entity.id
_entity.type
_entity.pdbx_description
1 polymer ?
#
loop_
_entity_poly.entity_id
_entity_poly.type
_entity_poly.pdbx_seq_one_letter_code
_entity_poly.pdbx_strand_id
1 'polypeptide(L)'
;TMEALGNKITARQLAVSAGVAVMPATGPLPADFAECARLARGIGYPVMIKASWGGGGRGTRAVDDEAQLRELLPLARREALAAFGNDEVYLEKLVRRARHVEVQILGDAWGNLVHLYERDCSMQRRNQKVVERAPAGFRSPFTRIVTSRRGRGPARVVTLATCQTG
;
A
#
# COMPACT_ATOMS: atom_id res chain seq x y z
N THR A 1 -1.09 3.11 17.51
CA THR A 1 -0.09 3.04 16.41
C THR A 1 -0.40 1.87 15.47
N MET A 2 -0.76 0.69 15.97
CA MET A 2 -1.14 -0.44 15.09
C MET A 2 -2.45 -0.14 14.33
N GLU A 3 -3.41 0.49 14.97
CA GLU A 3 -4.67 0.92 14.36
C GLU A 3 -4.44 1.94 13.24
N ALA A 4 -3.59 2.95 13.46
CA ALA A 4 -3.26 3.97 12.48
C ALA A 4 -2.49 3.41 11.25
N LEU A 5 -1.69 2.36 11.41
CA LEU A 5 -0.92 1.73 10.33
C LEU A 5 -1.65 0.51 9.72
N GLY A 6 -2.68 -0.01 10.40
CA GLY A 6 -3.49 -1.12 9.91
C GLY A 6 -4.45 -0.73 8.77
N ASN A 7 -4.90 0.53 8.73
CA ASN A 7 -5.69 1.07 7.62
C ASN A 7 -4.75 1.69 6.59
N LYS A 8 -4.83 1.23 5.33
CA LYS A 8 -3.94 1.67 4.24
C LYS A 8 -4.10 3.15 3.89
N ILE A 9 -5.31 3.69 4.01
CA ILE A 9 -5.59 5.11 3.72
C ILE A 9 -4.94 5.99 4.79
N THR A 10 -5.12 5.64 6.07
CA THR A 10 -4.52 6.38 7.19
C THR A 10 -2.99 6.30 7.14
N ALA A 11 -2.43 5.11 6.90
CA ALA A 11 -0.99 4.93 6.77
C ALA A 11 -0.42 5.78 5.61
N ARG A 12 -1.14 5.85 4.49
CA ARG A 12 -0.77 6.69 3.35
C ARG A 12 -0.83 8.18 3.69
N GLN A 13 -1.85 8.64 4.39
CA GLN A 13 -1.96 10.03 4.84
C GLN A 13 -0.80 10.43 5.76
N LEU A 14 -0.42 9.54 6.68
CA LEU A 14 0.75 9.73 7.53
C LEU A 14 2.05 9.83 6.71
N ALA A 15 2.20 9.01 5.67
CA ALA A 15 3.35 9.07 4.77
C ALA A 15 3.41 10.42 4.04
N VAL A 16 2.28 10.89 3.50
CA VAL A 16 2.18 12.19 2.83
C VAL A 16 2.53 13.33 3.80
N SER A 17 1.97 13.32 5.01
CA SER A 17 2.27 14.35 6.02
C SER A 17 3.73 14.35 6.48
N ALA A 18 4.41 13.20 6.36
CA ALA A 18 5.83 13.06 6.62
C ALA A 18 6.73 13.40 5.41
N GLY A 19 6.15 13.88 4.30
CA GLY A 19 6.90 14.20 3.07
C GLY A 19 7.39 12.99 2.29
N VAL A 20 6.83 11.79 2.56
CA VAL A 20 7.18 10.58 1.82
C VAL A 20 6.36 10.51 0.54
N ALA A 21 7.03 10.27 -0.59
CA ALA A 21 6.37 10.08 -1.87
C ALA A 21 5.50 8.82 -1.82
N VAL A 22 4.26 8.95 -2.30
CA VAL A 22 3.29 7.84 -2.35
C VAL A 22 2.68 7.74 -3.74
N MET A 23 2.22 6.56 -4.10
CA MET A 23 1.50 6.35 -5.36
C MET A 23 0.21 7.19 -5.39
N PRO A 24 -0.19 7.76 -6.54
CA PRO A 24 -1.49 8.42 -6.67
C PRO A 24 -2.62 7.48 -6.25
N ALA A 25 -3.47 7.93 -5.35
CA ALA A 25 -4.60 7.15 -4.85
C ALA A 25 -5.73 8.08 -4.39
N THR A 26 -6.94 7.52 -4.28
CA THR A 26 -8.10 8.21 -3.69
C THR A 26 -8.12 8.03 -2.17
N GLY A 27 -9.03 8.73 -1.52
CA GLY A 27 -9.61 8.32 -0.24
C GLY A 27 -10.60 7.16 -0.45
N PRO A 28 -11.42 6.84 0.59
CA PRO A 28 -12.52 5.90 0.47
C PRO A 28 -13.44 6.28 -0.69
N LEU A 29 -13.86 5.28 -1.47
CA LEU A 29 -14.76 5.54 -2.60
C LEU A 29 -16.19 5.75 -2.10
N PRO A 30 -16.88 6.81 -2.59
CA PRO A 30 -18.27 7.04 -2.28
C PRO A 30 -19.19 5.95 -2.88
N ALA A 31 -20.46 5.96 -2.48
CA ALA A 31 -21.45 5.05 -3.05
C ALA A 31 -21.80 5.38 -4.51
N ASP A 32 -21.79 6.68 -4.85
CA ASP A 32 -22.10 7.14 -6.20
C ASP A 32 -21.02 6.71 -7.21
N PHE A 33 -21.43 5.98 -8.24
CA PHE A 33 -20.52 5.50 -9.27
C PHE A 33 -19.93 6.62 -10.13
N ALA A 34 -20.72 7.66 -10.44
CA ALA A 34 -20.23 8.76 -11.29
C ALA A 34 -19.05 9.47 -10.64
N GLU A 35 -19.12 9.64 -9.33
CA GLU A 35 -18.02 10.21 -8.55
C GLU A 35 -16.81 9.25 -8.48
N CYS A 36 -17.04 7.93 -8.32
CA CYS A 36 -15.98 6.94 -8.39
C CYS A 36 -15.23 6.99 -9.74
N ALA A 37 -15.98 7.08 -10.83
CA ALA A 37 -15.42 7.19 -12.18
C ALA A 37 -14.65 8.49 -12.39
N ARG A 38 -15.14 9.61 -11.85
CA ARG A 38 -14.43 10.90 -11.87
C ARG A 38 -13.09 10.81 -11.14
N LEU A 39 -13.09 10.21 -9.97
CA LEU A 39 -11.86 10.00 -9.18
C LEU A 39 -10.86 9.08 -9.91
N ALA A 40 -11.34 8.01 -10.54
CA ALA A 40 -10.51 7.11 -11.33
C ALA A 40 -9.85 7.82 -12.51
N ARG A 41 -10.62 8.66 -13.25
CA ARG A 41 -10.08 9.49 -14.33
C ARG A 41 -9.04 10.48 -13.82
N GLY A 42 -9.21 11.03 -12.62
CA GLY A 42 -8.24 11.92 -11.98
C GLY A 42 -6.89 11.27 -11.70
N ILE A 43 -6.88 9.97 -11.34
CA ILE A 43 -5.64 9.18 -11.19
C ILE A 43 -5.09 8.78 -12.57
N GLY A 44 -5.98 8.51 -13.52
CA GLY A 44 -5.67 7.95 -14.84
C GLY A 44 -5.55 6.42 -14.82
N TYR A 45 -6.30 5.75 -15.73
CA TYR A 45 -6.23 4.30 -15.89
C TYR A 45 -4.85 3.83 -16.39
N PRO A 46 -4.43 2.59 -16.11
CA PRO A 46 -5.08 1.61 -15.27
C PRO A 46 -4.99 1.95 -13.77
N VAL A 47 -5.99 1.53 -13.01
CA VAL A 47 -6.03 1.67 -11.56
C VAL A 47 -6.23 0.32 -10.88
N MET A 48 -5.96 0.26 -9.58
CA MET A 48 -6.18 -0.90 -8.73
C MET A 48 -7.25 -0.55 -7.70
N ILE A 49 -8.34 -1.33 -7.63
CA ILE A 49 -9.25 -1.31 -6.49
C ILE A 49 -8.59 -2.07 -5.35
N LYS A 50 -8.58 -1.51 -4.15
CA LYS A 50 -8.04 -2.14 -2.93
C LYS A 50 -8.99 -1.96 -1.76
N ALA A 51 -9.15 -3.00 -0.94
CA ALA A 51 -9.80 -2.86 0.36
C ALA A 51 -8.92 -2.00 1.28
N SER A 52 -9.53 -1.07 2.03
CA SER A 52 -8.83 -0.18 2.98
C SER A 52 -8.28 -0.96 4.16
N TRP A 53 -8.96 -2.02 4.57
CA TRP A 53 -8.62 -2.89 5.67
C TRP A 53 -8.06 -4.24 5.21
N GLY A 54 -7.26 -4.87 6.03
CA GLY A 54 -6.72 -6.21 5.79
C GLY A 54 -5.54 -6.26 4.82
N GLY A 55 -5.18 -7.47 4.41
CA GLY A 55 -3.99 -7.77 3.58
C GLY A 55 -4.19 -9.01 2.70
N GLY A 56 -3.11 -9.51 2.12
CA GLY A 56 -3.11 -10.74 1.32
C GLY A 56 -3.78 -10.63 -0.05
N GLY A 57 -4.00 -9.40 -0.55
CA GLY A 57 -4.56 -9.17 -1.89
C GLY A 57 -6.06 -9.41 -2.03
N ARG A 58 -6.78 -9.72 -0.95
CA ARG A 58 -8.25 -9.87 -0.96
C ARG A 58 -8.91 -8.52 -1.25
N GLY A 59 -9.95 -8.51 -2.07
CA GLY A 59 -10.61 -7.28 -2.53
C GLY A 59 -9.74 -6.43 -3.47
N THR A 60 -8.65 -6.98 -4.02
CA THR A 60 -7.76 -6.28 -4.94
C THR A 60 -8.08 -6.66 -6.38
N ARG A 61 -8.37 -5.66 -7.25
CA ARG A 61 -8.70 -5.87 -8.66
C ARG A 61 -8.06 -4.81 -9.54
N ALA A 62 -7.39 -5.26 -10.61
CA ALA A 62 -6.90 -4.37 -11.66
C ALA A 62 -8.06 -3.93 -12.54
N VAL A 63 -8.05 -2.67 -12.94
CA VAL A 63 -9.09 -2.02 -13.75
C VAL A 63 -8.42 -1.19 -14.82
N ASP A 64 -8.70 -1.51 -16.06
CA ASP A 64 -8.07 -0.86 -17.21
C ASP A 64 -8.85 0.34 -17.75
N ASP A 65 -10.18 0.36 -17.51
CA ASP A 65 -11.08 1.38 -17.99
C ASP A 65 -12.32 1.54 -17.10
N GLU A 66 -13.18 2.48 -17.46
CA GLU A 66 -14.39 2.80 -16.69
C GLU A 66 -15.45 1.69 -16.75
N ALA A 67 -15.53 0.95 -17.86
CA ALA A 67 -16.48 -0.15 -18.00
C ALA A 67 -16.11 -1.27 -17.02
N GLN A 68 -14.85 -1.64 -16.95
CA GLN A 68 -14.35 -2.58 -15.94
C GLN A 68 -14.54 -2.08 -14.52
N LEU A 69 -14.34 -0.77 -14.27
CA LEU A 69 -14.59 -0.20 -12.96
C LEU A 69 -16.05 -0.42 -12.52
N ARG A 70 -17.01 -0.18 -13.42
CA ARG A 70 -18.44 -0.38 -13.16
C ARG A 70 -18.78 -1.81 -12.78
N GLU A 71 -18.16 -2.76 -13.46
CA GLU A 71 -18.37 -4.20 -13.21
C GLU A 71 -17.69 -4.66 -11.92
N LEU A 72 -16.42 -4.30 -11.73
CA LEU A 72 -15.58 -4.87 -10.69
C LEU A 72 -15.73 -4.21 -9.32
N LEU A 73 -16.15 -2.94 -9.25
CA LEU A 73 -16.27 -2.22 -7.98
C LEU A 73 -17.29 -2.86 -7.00
N PRO A 74 -18.50 -3.27 -7.42
CA PRO A 74 -19.44 -3.95 -6.54
C PRO A 74 -18.92 -5.30 -6.04
N LEU A 75 -18.17 -6.02 -6.89
CA LEU A 75 -17.56 -7.29 -6.53
C LEU A 75 -16.48 -7.11 -5.47
N ALA A 76 -15.61 -6.09 -5.64
CA ALA A 76 -14.56 -5.78 -4.68
C ALA A 76 -15.12 -5.38 -3.32
N ARG A 77 -16.20 -4.58 -3.28
CA ARG A 77 -16.88 -4.20 -2.02
C ARG A 77 -17.46 -5.42 -1.29
N ARG A 78 -18.15 -6.31 -2.02
CA ARG A 78 -18.70 -7.54 -1.43
C ARG A 78 -17.62 -8.44 -0.86
N GLU A 79 -16.52 -8.60 -1.58
CA GLU A 79 -15.38 -9.39 -1.12
C GLU A 79 -14.70 -8.77 0.11
N ALA A 80 -14.54 -7.45 0.14
CA ALA A 80 -14.00 -6.73 1.27
C ALA A 80 -14.88 -6.89 2.51
N LEU A 81 -16.21 -6.76 2.35
CA LEU A 81 -17.18 -6.95 3.42
C LEU A 81 -17.09 -8.37 3.98
N ALA A 82 -17.09 -9.37 3.10
CA ALA A 82 -17.04 -10.78 3.52
C ALA A 82 -15.71 -11.15 4.23
N ALA A 83 -14.60 -10.55 3.80
CA ALA A 83 -13.28 -10.89 4.31
C ALA A 83 -12.88 -10.10 5.57
N PHE A 84 -13.37 -8.85 5.70
CA PHE A 84 -12.88 -7.89 6.70
C PHE A 84 -14.00 -7.25 7.53
N GLY A 85 -15.28 -7.56 7.25
CA GLY A 85 -16.43 -6.94 7.92
C GLY A 85 -16.66 -5.47 7.53
N ASN A 86 -15.96 -4.98 6.50
CA ASN A 86 -16.05 -3.61 6.03
C ASN A 86 -15.88 -3.58 4.50
N ASP A 87 -16.80 -2.91 3.79
CA ASP A 87 -16.82 -2.82 2.33
C ASP A 87 -16.04 -1.63 1.77
N GLU A 88 -15.35 -0.88 2.63
CA GLU A 88 -14.56 0.28 2.24
C GLU A 88 -13.42 -0.12 1.30
N VAL A 89 -13.44 0.48 0.12
CA VAL A 89 -12.43 0.33 -0.92
C VAL A 89 -11.94 1.69 -1.41
N TYR A 90 -10.74 1.73 -1.97
CA TYR A 90 -10.14 2.91 -2.58
C TYR A 90 -9.46 2.55 -3.90
N LEU A 91 -9.10 3.54 -4.70
CA LEU A 91 -8.33 3.37 -5.93
C LEU A 91 -6.89 3.81 -5.73
N GLU A 92 -5.99 3.09 -6.36
CA GLU A 92 -4.57 3.43 -6.42
C GLU A 92 -4.07 3.25 -7.86
N LYS A 93 -3.11 4.07 -8.30
CA LYS A 93 -2.50 3.91 -9.61
C LYS A 93 -1.89 2.52 -9.76
N LEU A 94 -2.27 1.79 -10.82
CA LEU A 94 -1.66 0.50 -11.13
C LEU A 94 -0.38 0.72 -11.94
N VAL A 95 0.72 0.17 -11.43
CA VAL A 95 1.99 0.08 -12.14
C VAL A 95 2.20 -1.36 -12.59
N ARG A 96 2.12 -1.60 -13.90
CA ARG A 96 2.17 -2.97 -14.46
C ARG A 96 3.57 -3.60 -14.43
N ARG A 97 4.60 -2.76 -14.61
CA ARG A 97 6.00 -3.19 -14.52
C ARG A 97 6.62 -2.51 -13.31
N ALA A 98 6.69 -3.23 -12.22
CA ALA A 98 7.19 -2.71 -10.96
C ALA A 98 8.02 -3.77 -10.25
N ARG A 99 9.04 -3.32 -9.52
CA ARG A 99 9.70 -4.13 -8.52
C ARG A 99 9.08 -3.82 -7.16
N HIS A 100 8.84 -4.86 -6.39
CA HIS A 100 8.40 -4.72 -5.00
C HIS A 100 9.63 -4.68 -4.11
N VAL A 101 9.97 -3.50 -3.64
CA VAL A 101 11.10 -3.29 -2.74
C VAL A 101 10.58 -2.71 -1.45
N GLU A 102 11.00 -3.26 -0.34
CA GLU A 102 10.58 -2.81 0.98
C GLU A 102 11.79 -2.63 1.91
N VAL A 103 11.65 -1.76 2.90
CA VAL A 103 12.65 -1.56 3.95
C VAL A 103 12.11 -2.14 5.25
N GLN A 104 12.89 -3.06 5.85
CA GLN A 104 12.56 -3.61 7.15
C GLN A 104 13.00 -2.64 8.24
N ILE A 105 12.07 -2.27 9.11
CA ILE A 105 12.34 -1.39 10.25
C ILE A 105 12.12 -2.17 11.54
N LEU A 106 13.02 -1.97 12.49
CA LEU A 106 12.94 -2.52 13.83
C LEU A 106 13.01 -1.39 14.84
N GLY A 107 12.06 -1.37 15.78
CA GLY A 107 12.02 -0.42 16.89
C GLY A 107 12.05 -1.13 18.24
N ASP A 108 12.76 -0.57 19.23
CA ASP A 108 12.78 -1.07 20.60
C ASP A 108 11.80 -0.34 21.52
N ALA A 109 11.74 -0.79 22.78
CA ALA A 109 10.88 -0.20 23.81
C ALA A 109 11.34 1.21 24.25
N TRP A 110 12.54 1.59 23.94
CA TRP A 110 13.15 2.87 24.34
C TRP A 110 13.10 3.93 23.24
N GLY A 111 12.48 3.56 22.08
CA GLY A 111 12.27 4.48 20.96
C GLY A 111 13.45 4.55 20.00
N ASN A 112 14.39 3.63 20.05
CA ASN A 112 15.38 3.50 19.01
C ASN A 112 14.74 2.83 17.79
N LEU A 113 15.08 3.33 16.59
CA LEU A 113 14.65 2.77 15.32
C LEU A 113 15.87 2.51 14.46
N VAL A 114 15.93 1.32 13.88
CA VAL A 114 16.95 0.94 12.90
C VAL A 114 16.27 0.35 11.66
N HIS A 115 16.89 0.51 10.52
CA HIS A 115 16.49 -0.20 9.31
C HIS A 115 17.49 -1.32 9.01
N LEU A 116 16.98 -2.43 8.48
CA LEU A 116 17.74 -3.62 8.11
C LEU A 116 17.90 -3.71 6.58
N TYR A 117 18.06 -2.56 5.94
CA TYR A 117 18.18 -2.41 4.49
C TYR A 117 16.96 -2.87 3.69
N GLU A 118 17.10 -2.82 2.38
CA GLU A 118 16.05 -3.14 1.42
C GLU A 118 15.98 -4.64 1.16
N ARG A 119 14.76 -5.12 0.97
CA ARG A 119 14.46 -6.45 0.45
C ARG A 119 13.74 -6.32 -0.88
N ASP A 120 14.18 -7.05 -1.88
CA ASP A 120 13.46 -7.24 -3.13
C ASP A 120 12.50 -8.41 -2.98
N CYS A 121 11.22 -8.12 -3.01
CA CYS A 121 10.11 -9.07 -2.86
C CYS A 121 9.29 -9.19 -4.15
N SER A 122 9.90 -8.94 -5.32
CA SER A 122 9.20 -8.91 -6.61
C SER A 122 8.71 -10.29 -7.05
N MET A 123 9.35 -11.38 -6.60
CA MET A 123 8.91 -12.73 -6.92
C MET A 123 7.73 -13.13 -6.04
N GLN A 124 6.53 -12.96 -6.59
CA GLN A 124 5.27 -13.22 -5.90
C GLN A 124 4.42 -14.21 -6.68
N ARG A 125 3.61 -14.99 -5.95
CA ARG A 125 2.55 -15.83 -6.51
C ARG A 125 1.22 -15.42 -5.88
N ARG A 126 0.27 -14.96 -6.69
CA ARG A 126 -1.04 -14.50 -6.23
C ARG A 126 -0.94 -13.45 -5.10
N ASN A 127 -0.06 -12.45 -5.29
CA ASN A 127 0.25 -11.39 -4.32
C ASN A 127 0.88 -11.89 -3.00
N GLN A 128 1.41 -13.10 -2.96
CA GLN A 128 2.20 -13.61 -1.84
C GLN A 128 3.66 -13.67 -2.23
N LYS A 129 4.53 -13.16 -1.36
CA LYS A 129 5.98 -13.20 -1.54
C LYS A 129 6.45 -14.66 -1.49
N VAL A 130 7.18 -15.09 -2.51
CA VAL A 130 7.74 -16.45 -2.61
C VAL A 130 9.24 -16.43 -2.36
N VAL A 131 9.93 -15.44 -2.91
CA VAL A 131 11.37 -15.22 -2.69
C VAL A 131 11.59 -13.78 -2.27
N GLU A 132 12.34 -13.61 -1.20
CA GLU A 132 12.79 -12.32 -0.70
C GLU A 132 14.33 -12.29 -0.75
N ARG A 133 14.87 -11.29 -1.44
CA ARG A 133 16.33 -11.11 -1.58
C ARG A 133 16.77 -9.86 -0.84
N ALA A 134 17.71 -10.00 0.06
CA ALA A 134 18.38 -8.91 0.76
C ALA A 134 19.90 -8.99 0.55
N PRO A 135 20.60 -7.87 0.32
CA PRO A 135 20.01 -6.58 -0.07
C PRO A 135 19.37 -6.65 -1.46
N ALA A 136 18.44 -5.76 -1.73
CA ALA A 136 17.93 -5.57 -3.08
C ALA A 136 19.11 -5.11 -3.97
N GLY A 137 19.35 -5.76 -5.11
CA GLY A 137 20.54 -5.59 -5.94
C GLY A 137 20.73 -4.18 -6.56
N PHE A 138 20.20 -3.12 -5.93
CA PHE A 138 20.36 -1.71 -6.30
C PHE A 138 20.19 -0.84 -5.04
N ARG A 139 20.82 0.35 -5.04
CA ARG A 139 20.62 1.32 -3.96
C ARG A 139 19.29 2.03 -4.14
N SER A 140 18.37 1.85 -3.19
CA SER A 140 17.15 2.63 -3.15
C SER A 140 17.45 4.04 -2.62
N PRO A 141 16.93 5.10 -3.27
CA PRO A 141 17.02 6.46 -2.72
C PRO A 141 16.28 6.60 -1.38
N PHE A 142 15.41 5.66 -1.05
CA PHE A 142 14.61 5.66 0.18
C PHE A 142 15.36 5.20 1.44
N THR A 143 16.54 4.58 1.31
CA THR A 143 17.38 4.20 2.46
C THR A 143 17.78 5.41 3.32
N ARG A 144 17.64 6.61 2.80
CA ARG A 144 17.98 7.87 3.50
C ARG A 144 16.93 8.40 4.47
N ILE A 145 15.70 7.87 4.45
CA ILE A 145 14.54 8.46 5.15
C ILE A 145 14.41 7.95 6.59
N VAL A 146 15.05 6.85 6.94
CA VAL A 146 14.94 6.25 8.28
C VAL A 146 16.10 6.68 9.17
N THR A 147 16.15 7.94 9.55
CA THR A 147 17.03 8.40 10.64
C THR A 147 16.21 9.02 11.76
N SER A 148 16.11 8.25 12.83
CA SER A 148 15.90 8.59 14.23
C SER A 148 14.98 9.76 14.62
N ARG A 149 13.95 9.44 15.39
CA ARG A 149 13.57 10.27 16.55
C ARG A 149 13.44 9.35 17.77
N ARG A 150 14.09 9.76 18.86
CA ARG A 150 14.02 9.09 20.16
C ARG A 150 12.63 9.23 20.77
N GLY A 151 12.00 8.15 21.17
CA GLY A 151 10.78 8.11 21.95
C GLY A 151 10.65 6.77 22.67
N ARG A 152 10.13 6.75 23.89
CA ARG A 152 10.04 5.55 24.74
C ARG A 152 8.77 4.72 24.41
N GLY A 153 8.92 3.47 24.04
CA GLY A 153 7.81 2.54 23.79
C GLY A 153 8.29 1.12 23.45
N PRO A 154 7.41 0.11 23.46
CA PRO A 154 7.80 -1.28 23.19
C PRO A 154 8.28 -1.47 21.74
N ALA A 155 9.17 -2.43 21.52
CA ALA A 155 9.70 -2.75 20.20
C ALA A 155 8.60 -3.04 19.18
N ARG A 156 8.68 -2.43 18.01
CA ARG A 156 7.70 -2.58 16.93
C ARG A 156 8.42 -2.82 15.61
N VAL A 157 7.95 -3.80 14.85
CA VAL A 157 8.41 -4.04 13.50
C VAL A 157 7.45 -3.35 12.53
N VAL A 158 7.97 -2.47 11.70
CA VAL A 158 7.22 -1.80 10.65
C VAL A 158 7.93 -2.07 9.33
N THR A 159 7.18 -2.55 8.35
CA THR A 159 7.68 -2.73 7.00
C THR A 159 7.11 -1.62 6.11
N LEU A 160 7.99 -0.85 5.49
CA LEU A 160 7.63 0.13 4.46
C LEU A 160 7.85 -0.52 3.10
N ALA A 161 6.78 -0.76 2.37
CA ALA A 161 6.85 -1.23 1.00
C ALA A 161 6.88 -0.04 0.04
N THR A 162 7.84 -0.03 -0.87
CA THR A 162 7.91 0.93 -1.97
C THR A 162 7.78 0.19 -3.29
N CYS A 163 7.01 0.75 -4.22
CA CYS A 163 6.92 0.25 -5.58
C CYS A 163 7.85 1.11 -6.45
N GLN A 164 8.82 0.50 -7.12
CA GLN A 164 9.65 1.19 -8.10
C GLN A 164 9.26 0.78 -9.52
N THR A 165 9.08 1.77 -10.37
CA THR A 165 8.99 1.58 -11.82
C THR A 165 10.41 1.43 -12.37
N GLY A 166 10.68 0.37 -13.11
CA GLY A 166 11.89 0.22 -13.91
C GLY A 166 11.76 0.96 -15.22
#